data_98a42372efb90b1f251f532f2014d9f8
#
_entry.id   98a42372efb90b1f251f532f2014d9f8
#
_cell.length_a   1.000
_cell.length_b   1.000
_cell.length_c   1.000
_cell.angle_alpha   90.00
_cell.angle_beta   90.00
_cell.angle_gamma   90.00
#
_symmetry.space_group_name_H-M   'P 1'
#
loop_
_entity.id
_entity.type
_entity.pdbx_description
1 polymer ?
#
loop_
_entity_poly.entity_id
_entity_poly.type
_entity_poly.pdbx_seq_one_letter_code
_entity_poly.pdbx_strand_id
1 'polypeptide(L)'
;MSQLFRFPSAIRRDPRIEAWMRGHAGELGAIAQRWFEVMRSCGDDVRELLHDGHPTACVADAAFAYVNAFRAHVNVGFFRGAEIADPEGLLEGTGRFMRHVKLSPERGVDAAALMNLIETAYTDMKNRLKAE
;
A
#
# COMPACT_ATOMS: atom_id res chain seq x y z
N MET A 1 16.00 -13.45 -11.61
CA MET A 1 16.06 -12.32 -10.68
C MET A 1 14.79 -11.51 -10.79
N SER A 2 14.07 -11.34 -9.69
CA SER A 2 12.83 -10.56 -9.75
C SER A 2 13.14 -9.07 -9.68
N GLN A 3 12.46 -8.28 -10.52
CA GLN A 3 12.56 -6.84 -10.51
C GLN A 3 11.64 -6.26 -9.44
N LEU A 4 12.19 -5.39 -8.62
CA LEU A 4 11.43 -4.66 -7.62
C LEU A 4 11.13 -3.25 -8.13
N PHE A 5 10.01 -2.69 -7.69
CA PHE A 5 9.66 -1.30 -7.98
C PHE A 5 10.45 -0.41 -7.03
N ARG A 6 11.51 0.22 -7.54
CA ARG A 6 12.44 1.02 -6.75
C ARG A 6 12.19 2.50 -6.94
N PHE A 7 12.15 3.22 -5.81
CA PHE A 7 11.94 4.66 -5.80
C PHE A 7 12.97 5.31 -4.87
N PRO A 8 14.17 5.63 -5.40
CA PRO A 8 15.24 6.22 -4.56
C PRO A 8 14.87 7.53 -3.87
N SER A 9 13.83 8.23 -4.36
CA SER A 9 13.34 9.46 -3.74
C SER A 9 12.46 9.24 -2.52
N ALA A 10 12.16 7.98 -2.16
CA ALA A 10 11.35 7.69 -0.98
C ALA A 10 12.08 8.17 0.29
N ILE A 11 11.34 8.82 1.18
CA ILE A 11 11.85 9.36 2.42
C ILE A 11 10.97 8.93 3.58
N ARG A 12 11.42 9.16 4.81
CA ARG A 12 10.69 8.70 5.98
C ARG A 12 9.29 9.32 6.08
N ARG A 13 9.17 10.62 5.80
CA ARG A 13 7.90 11.34 5.80
C ARG A 13 7.90 12.33 4.63
N ASP A 14 6.99 12.14 3.72
CA ASP A 14 6.87 13.01 2.54
C ASP A 14 5.72 14.00 2.75
N PRO A 15 6.02 15.31 2.85
CA PRO A 15 4.97 16.31 3.07
C PRO A 15 3.94 16.37 1.94
N ARG A 16 4.26 15.89 0.75
CA ARG A 16 3.30 15.79 -0.35
C ARG A 16 2.18 14.81 -0.04
N ILE A 17 2.44 13.79 0.77
CA ILE A 17 1.40 12.84 1.20
C ILE A 17 0.43 13.52 2.15
N GLU A 18 0.91 14.35 3.08
CA GLU A 18 0.02 15.11 3.95
C GLU A 18 -0.86 16.06 3.14
N ALA A 19 -0.29 16.70 2.11
CA ALA A 19 -1.06 17.55 1.20
C ALA A 19 -2.11 16.74 0.44
N TRP A 20 -1.74 15.53 -0.03
CA TRP A 20 -2.68 14.63 -0.71
C TRP A 20 -3.85 14.28 0.21
N MET A 21 -3.57 13.94 1.47
CA MET A 21 -4.60 13.61 2.46
C MET A 21 -5.56 14.79 2.70
N ARG A 22 -5.02 16.00 2.82
CA ARG A 22 -5.84 17.21 2.96
C ARG A 22 -6.73 17.47 1.74
N GLY A 23 -6.23 17.11 0.56
CA GLY A 23 -6.97 17.27 -0.70
C GLY A 23 -8.06 16.22 -0.90
N HIS A 24 -8.05 15.14 -0.11
CA HIS A 24 -9.01 14.06 -0.19
C HIS A 24 -9.81 13.98 1.11
N ALA A 25 -10.50 15.07 1.44
CA ALA A 25 -11.37 15.12 2.62
C ALA A 25 -12.59 14.24 2.42
N GLY A 26 -13.25 13.87 3.51
CA GLY A 26 -14.45 13.02 3.46
C GLY A 26 -14.15 11.57 3.75
N GLU A 27 -15.17 10.72 3.51
CA GLU A 27 -15.10 9.31 3.90
C GLU A 27 -14.00 8.53 3.15
N LEU A 28 -13.87 8.76 1.85
CA LEU A 28 -12.86 8.05 1.06
C LEU A 28 -11.43 8.44 1.49
N GLY A 29 -11.21 9.72 1.74
CA GLY A 29 -9.92 10.18 2.25
C GLY A 29 -9.60 9.61 3.62
N ALA A 30 -10.59 9.50 4.50
CA ALA A 30 -10.41 8.89 5.82
C ALA A 30 -10.02 7.40 5.71
N ILE A 31 -10.65 6.68 4.78
CA ILE A 31 -10.30 5.28 4.51
C ILE A 31 -8.85 5.18 4.04
N ALA A 32 -8.47 6.00 3.07
CA ALA A 32 -7.10 6.00 2.54
C ALA A 32 -6.08 6.31 3.64
N GLN A 33 -6.36 7.30 4.47
CA GLN A 33 -5.47 7.69 5.57
C GLN A 33 -5.31 6.57 6.59
N ARG A 34 -6.40 5.93 6.96
CA ARG A 34 -6.37 4.82 7.92
C ARG A 34 -5.42 3.72 7.45
N TRP A 35 -5.57 3.29 6.22
CA TRP A 35 -4.80 2.16 5.71
C TRP A 35 -3.36 2.54 5.38
N PHE A 36 -3.13 3.79 4.98
CA PHE A 36 -1.75 4.24 4.80
C PHE A 36 -0.99 4.31 6.13
N GLU A 37 -1.67 4.68 7.22
CA GLU A 37 -1.06 4.64 8.56
C GLU A 37 -0.68 3.23 8.98
N VAL A 38 -1.46 2.22 8.60
CA VAL A 38 -1.09 0.81 8.84
C VAL A 38 0.20 0.47 8.11
N MET A 39 0.34 0.92 6.85
CA MET A 39 1.58 0.72 6.09
C MET A 39 2.78 1.38 6.75
N ARG A 40 2.61 2.62 7.19
CA ARG A 40 3.66 3.38 7.89
C ARG A 40 4.13 2.67 9.16
N SER A 41 3.22 1.99 9.83
CA SER A 41 3.46 1.37 11.13
C SER A 41 4.09 -0.01 11.04
N CYS A 42 4.33 -0.52 9.85
CA CYS A 42 4.92 -1.84 9.68
C CYS A 42 6.35 -1.97 10.23
N GLY A 43 7.14 -0.90 10.16
CA GLY A 43 8.51 -0.91 10.67
C GLY A 43 9.19 0.44 10.55
N ASP A 44 10.32 0.59 11.22
CA ASP A 44 11.11 1.82 11.20
C ASP A 44 11.80 2.06 9.86
N ASP A 45 11.89 1.04 9.04
CA ASP A 45 12.49 1.10 7.70
C ASP A 45 11.49 1.45 6.60
N VAL A 46 10.24 1.74 6.95
CA VAL A 46 9.24 2.18 5.97
C VAL A 46 9.54 3.61 5.57
N ARG A 47 9.63 3.82 4.25
CA ARG A 47 9.76 5.12 3.62
C ARG A 47 8.59 5.33 2.68
N GLU A 48 8.41 6.55 2.24
CA GLU A 48 7.23 6.89 1.46
C GLU A 48 7.52 7.93 0.40
N LEU A 49 6.65 8.00 -0.59
CA LEU A 49 6.66 9.05 -1.61
C LEU A 49 5.27 9.13 -2.24
N LEU A 50 5.06 10.22 -2.97
CA LEU A 50 3.89 10.34 -3.84
C LEU A 50 4.31 9.85 -5.22
N HIS A 51 3.75 8.71 -5.67
CA HIS A 51 4.05 8.12 -6.96
C HIS A 51 2.79 8.05 -7.81
N ASP A 52 2.86 8.54 -9.04
CA ASP A 52 1.71 8.61 -9.93
C ASP A 52 0.50 9.27 -9.26
N GLY A 53 0.76 10.27 -8.42
CA GLY A 53 -0.28 11.02 -7.76
C GLY A 53 -0.92 10.35 -6.55
N HIS A 54 -0.33 9.27 -6.00
CA HIS A 54 -0.91 8.62 -4.83
C HIS A 54 0.15 8.16 -3.82
N PRO A 55 -0.22 8.09 -2.53
CA PRO A 55 0.70 7.70 -1.47
C PRO A 55 1.20 6.27 -1.63
N THR A 56 2.51 6.09 -1.58
CA THR A 56 3.18 4.81 -1.78
C THR A 56 4.15 4.56 -0.63
N ALA A 57 4.12 3.33 -0.09
CA ALA A 57 4.98 2.91 1.00
C ALA A 57 6.02 1.92 0.51
N CYS A 58 7.26 2.09 0.99
CA CYS A 58 8.42 1.29 0.60
C CYS A 58 9.12 0.71 1.83
N VAL A 59 9.76 -0.44 1.65
CA VAL A 59 10.83 -0.87 2.57
C VAL A 59 12.11 -0.34 1.96
N ALA A 60 12.79 0.57 2.66
CA ALA A 60 13.88 1.35 2.07
C ALA A 60 13.36 2.04 0.79
N ASP A 61 13.87 1.69 -0.38
CA ASP A 61 13.40 2.26 -1.65
C ASP A 61 12.48 1.33 -2.45
N ALA A 62 12.20 0.12 -1.95
CA ALA A 62 11.40 -0.88 -2.67
C ALA A 62 9.94 -0.80 -2.27
N ALA A 63 9.08 -0.41 -3.21
CA ALA A 63 7.65 -0.21 -2.95
C ALA A 63 6.95 -1.53 -2.67
N PHE A 64 6.15 -1.57 -1.59
CA PHE A 64 5.36 -2.75 -1.26
C PHE A 64 3.86 -2.50 -1.30
N ALA A 65 3.39 -1.29 -1.01
CA ALA A 65 1.96 -1.01 -0.96
C ALA A 65 1.65 0.45 -1.24
N TYR A 66 0.41 0.73 -1.61
CA TYR A 66 -0.06 2.10 -1.87
C TYR A 66 -1.54 2.23 -1.51
N VAL A 67 -2.01 3.47 -1.42
CA VAL A 67 -3.43 3.79 -1.39
C VAL A 67 -3.73 4.74 -2.54
N ASN A 68 -4.92 4.60 -3.13
CA ASN A 68 -5.40 5.56 -4.12
C ASN A 68 -6.90 5.73 -3.96
N ALA A 69 -7.38 6.96 -4.14
CA ALA A 69 -8.79 7.28 -4.00
C ALA A 69 -9.38 7.58 -5.38
N PHE A 70 -10.50 6.95 -5.66
CA PHE A 70 -11.26 7.14 -6.88
C PHE A 70 -12.58 7.84 -6.55
N ARG A 71 -13.50 7.91 -7.50
CA ARG A 71 -14.75 8.64 -7.31
C ARG A 71 -15.62 8.04 -6.20
N ALA A 72 -15.66 6.70 -6.12
CA ALA A 72 -16.58 6.01 -5.22
C ALA A 72 -15.89 4.95 -4.36
N HIS A 73 -14.57 4.80 -4.47
CA HIS A 73 -13.85 3.76 -3.72
C HIS A 73 -12.38 4.14 -3.52
N VAL A 74 -11.73 3.42 -2.62
CA VAL A 74 -10.29 3.48 -2.38
C VAL A 74 -9.70 2.12 -2.73
N ASN A 75 -8.55 2.12 -3.38
CA ASN A 75 -7.75 0.90 -3.52
C ASN A 75 -6.63 0.91 -2.49
N VAL A 76 -6.48 -0.21 -1.79
CA VAL A 76 -5.25 -0.55 -1.07
C VAL A 76 -4.53 -1.54 -1.97
N GLY A 77 -3.38 -1.13 -2.52
CA GLY A 77 -2.70 -1.90 -3.54
C GLY A 77 -1.37 -2.46 -3.07
N PHE A 78 -0.94 -3.54 -3.73
CA PHE A 78 0.27 -4.27 -3.39
C PHE A 78 1.09 -4.48 -4.65
N PHE A 79 2.34 -4.02 -4.65
CA PHE A 79 3.19 -4.08 -5.84
C PHE A 79 3.57 -5.51 -6.24
N ARG A 80 3.62 -6.43 -5.26
CA ARG A 80 3.86 -7.85 -5.52
C ARG A 80 2.69 -8.70 -5.03
N GLY A 81 1.48 -8.17 -5.11
CA GLY A 81 0.28 -8.82 -4.59
C GLY A 81 0.01 -10.20 -5.15
N ALA A 82 0.39 -10.44 -6.40
CA ALA A 82 0.20 -11.75 -7.03
C ALA A 82 1.05 -12.86 -6.38
N GLU A 83 2.06 -12.48 -5.60
CA GLU A 83 3.04 -13.41 -5.04
C GLU A 83 2.96 -13.54 -3.51
N ILE A 84 1.99 -12.90 -2.87
CA ILE A 84 1.81 -13.03 -1.42
C ILE A 84 0.60 -13.90 -1.10
N ALA A 85 0.60 -14.50 0.10
CA ALA A 85 -0.52 -15.30 0.55
C ALA A 85 -1.75 -14.42 0.79
N ASP A 86 -2.90 -14.89 0.33
CA ASP A 86 -4.19 -14.22 0.47
C ASP A 86 -5.22 -15.24 0.97
N PRO A 87 -5.12 -15.66 2.23
CA PRO A 87 -5.96 -16.75 2.75
C PRO A 87 -7.45 -16.43 2.76
N GLU A 88 -7.83 -15.15 2.84
CA GLU A 88 -9.23 -14.76 2.87
C GLU A 88 -9.78 -14.34 1.50
N GLY A 89 -8.94 -14.40 0.46
CA GLY A 89 -9.38 -14.08 -0.89
C GLY A 89 -9.77 -12.63 -1.11
N LEU A 90 -9.06 -11.69 -0.50
CA LEU A 90 -9.37 -10.28 -0.60
C LEU A 90 -8.86 -9.61 -1.86
N LEU A 91 -7.78 -10.15 -2.44
CA LEU A 91 -7.07 -9.48 -3.52
C LEU A 91 -7.80 -9.61 -4.86
N GLU A 92 -7.85 -8.50 -5.59
CA GLU A 92 -8.43 -8.40 -6.93
C GLU A 92 -7.36 -7.91 -7.91
N GLY A 93 -7.59 -8.16 -9.18
CA GLY A 93 -6.72 -7.70 -10.25
C GLY A 93 -6.16 -8.83 -11.10
N THR A 94 -5.63 -8.47 -12.27
CA THR A 94 -5.15 -9.44 -13.25
C THR A 94 -3.75 -9.14 -13.76
N GLY A 95 -3.08 -8.11 -13.22
CA GLY A 95 -1.72 -7.77 -13.61
C GLY A 95 -0.72 -8.87 -13.26
N ARG A 96 0.45 -8.79 -13.85
CA ARG A 96 1.49 -9.79 -13.61
C ARG A 96 1.92 -9.84 -12.16
N PHE A 97 2.02 -8.67 -11.49
CA PHE A 97 2.51 -8.59 -10.11
C PHE A 97 1.54 -7.91 -9.17
N MET A 98 0.82 -6.90 -9.64
CA MET A 98 0.03 -6.04 -8.76
C MET A 98 -1.34 -6.60 -8.48
N ARG A 99 -1.79 -6.41 -7.25
CA ARG A 99 -3.16 -6.72 -6.79
C ARG A 99 -3.62 -5.62 -5.88
N HIS A 100 -4.92 -5.54 -5.65
CA HIS A 100 -5.50 -4.52 -4.76
C HIS A 100 -6.72 -5.06 -4.04
N VAL A 101 -7.08 -4.36 -2.97
CA VAL A 101 -8.34 -4.55 -2.25
C VAL A 101 -9.14 -3.27 -2.44
N LYS A 102 -10.38 -3.40 -2.91
CA LYS A 102 -11.27 -2.27 -3.13
C LYS A 102 -12.12 -2.02 -1.89
N LEU A 103 -12.11 -0.79 -1.41
CA LEU A 103 -12.83 -0.37 -0.22
C LEU A 103 -13.79 0.77 -0.54
N SER A 104 -14.93 0.79 0.14
CA SER A 104 -15.86 1.93 0.05
C SER A 104 -16.64 2.02 1.36
N PRO A 105 -17.32 3.15 1.62
CA PRO A 105 -18.14 3.27 2.83
C PRO A 105 -19.26 2.22 2.90
N GLU A 106 -19.78 1.80 1.74
CA GLU A 106 -20.86 0.81 1.66
C GLU A 106 -20.33 -0.63 1.71
N ARG A 107 -19.11 -0.85 1.25
CA ARG A 107 -18.52 -2.17 1.16
C ARG A 107 -17.53 -2.35 2.30
N GLY A 108 -17.93 -3.07 3.31
CA GLY A 108 -17.06 -3.38 4.44
C GLY A 108 -15.89 -4.26 4.03
N VAL A 109 -14.88 -4.29 4.88
CA VAL A 109 -13.72 -5.15 4.71
C VAL A 109 -13.41 -5.79 6.06
N ASP A 110 -12.90 -7.02 6.03
CA ASP A 110 -12.32 -7.64 7.21
C ASP A 110 -11.01 -6.90 7.53
N ALA A 111 -11.07 -6.01 8.52
CA ALA A 111 -9.93 -5.16 8.86
C ALA A 111 -8.72 -5.98 9.30
N ALA A 112 -8.94 -7.04 10.08
CA ALA A 112 -7.85 -7.90 10.53
C ALA A 112 -7.17 -8.60 9.35
N ALA A 113 -7.95 -9.07 8.39
CA ALA A 113 -7.43 -9.73 7.20
C ALA A 113 -6.62 -8.74 6.34
N LEU A 114 -7.11 -7.52 6.18
CA LEU A 114 -6.39 -6.51 5.41
C LEU A 114 -5.10 -6.07 6.11
N MET A 115 -5.13 -5.89 7.42
CA MET A 115 -3.92 -5.60 8.18
C MET A 115 -2.89 -6.70 8.00
N ASN A 116 -3.33 -7.95 8.03
CA ASN A 116 -2.45 -9.10 7.82
C ASN A 116 -1.83 -9.11 6.42
N LEU A 117 -2.61 -8.76 5.40
CA LEU A 117 -2.07 -8.64 4.04
C LEU A 117 -0.99 -7.56 3.94
N ILE A 118 -1.21 -6.41 4.58
CA ILE A 118 -0.23 -5.32 4.58
C ILE A 118 1.07 -5.76 5.27
N GLU A 119 0.96 -6.41 6.42
CA GLU A 119 2.12 -6.93 7.13
C GLU A 119 2.84 -8.01 6.34
N THR A 120 2.08 -8.88 5.68
CA THR A 120 2.64 -9.92 4.80
C THR A 120 3.42 -9.30 3.65
N ALA A 121 2.85 -8.28 3.00
CA ALA A 121 3.51 -7.60 1.90
C ALA A 121 4.80 -6.90 2.35
N TYR A 122 4.77 -6.27 3.51
CA TYR A 122 5.95 -5.65 4.11
C TYR A 122 7.05 -6.68 4.37
N THR A 123 6.71 -7.77 5.04
CA THR A 123 7.66 -8.84 5.38
C THR A 123 8.23 -9.48 4.11
N ASP A 124 7.38 -9.74 3.13
CA ASP A 124 7.80 -10.31 1.84
C ASP A 124 8.82 -9.41 1.17
N MET A 125 8.56 -8.11 1.11
CA MET A 125 9.48 -7.16 0.48
C MET A 125 10.81 -7.09 1.24
N LYS A 126 10.75 -7.09 2.55
CA LYS A 126 11.95 -7.09 3.40
C LYS A 126 12.81 -8.32 3.13
N ASN A 127 12.18 -9.47 2.99
CA ASN A 127 12.88 -10.73 2.68
C ASN A 127 13.50 -10.69 1.28
N ARG A 128 12.81 -10.13 0.30
CA ARG A 128 13.35 -9.97 -1.07
C ARG A 128 14.58 -9.09 -1.09
N LEU A 129 14.59 -8.01 -0.31
CA LEU A 129 15.75 -7.13 -0.21
C LEU A 129 16.93 -7.83 0.42
N LYS A 130 16.71 -8.68 1.42
CA LYS A 130 17.77 -9.47 2.05
C LYS A 130 18.38 -10.48 1.10
N ALA A 131 17.60 -10.98 0.16
CA ALA A 131 18.03 -12.00 -0.80
C ALA A 131 18.82 -11.43 -1.99
N GLU A 132 18.84 -10.12 -2.15
CA GLU A 132 19.60 -9.47 -3.24
C GLU A 132 21.10 -9.49 -3.02
#